data_d1e17ea3dc257cb5231a171962b56124
#
_entry.id   d1e17ea3dc257cb5231a171962b56124
#
_cell.length_a   1.000
_cell.length_b   1.000
_cell.length_c   1.000
_cell.angle_alpha   90.00
_cell.angle_beta   90.00
_cell.angle_gamma   90.00
#
_symmetry.space_group_name_H-M   'P 1'
#
loop_
_entity.id
_entity.type
_entity.pdbx_description
1 polymer ?
#
loop_
_entity_poly.entity_id
_entity_poly.type
_entity_poly.pdbx_seq_one_letter_code
_entity_poly.pdbx_strand_id
1 'polypeptide(L)'
;DGAIRDYSTVAERAHENDAYVAVAADLLSLTLLEAPGEWGADVVLGSTQRFGVPMGYGGPHAAYFATRERFQRQVPGRMIGVTKDADGEMALRMALQTREQHIRRGRATSNICTAQVLLSVRASMYAVYHGPEGLHKIATRVHDLTQTLAEGLTRIGHSVRHDAYFDTLRIDLEDTTQERVRERAEAHEINLRYYDDGSVGVALDETVSAEDLDALFTVFGATNGQKHYAEEVAADLDSGYDGPVPRQTDYLDHPVFNKYHSEGELTRYIKSLANKDLSLVHSMIPLGSCT
;
A
#
# COMPACT_ATOMS: atom_id res chain seq x y z
N ASP A 1 -11.73 4.01 -8.21
CA ASP A 1 -12.60 3.15 -9.00
C ASP A 1 -11.97 1.80 -9.37
N GLY A 2 -10.69 1.60 -9.03
CA GLY A 2 -9.94 0.35 -9.22
C GLY A 2 -9.26 0.21 -10.60
N ALA A 3 -9.54 1.08 -11.56
CA ALA A 3 -8.96 0.97 -12.92
C ALA A 3 -7.46 1.23 -12.93
N ILE A 4 -6.70 0.33 -13.55
CA ILE A 4 -5.30 0.54 -13.89
C ILE A 4 -5.22 1.19 -15.27
N ARG A 5 -4.39 2.25 -15.39
CA ARG A 5 -4.19 3.00 -16.63
C ARG A 5 -2.73 3.39 -16.80
N ASP A 6 -2.27 3.43 -18.03
CA ASP A 6 -0.99 4.01 -18.37
C ASP A 6 -1.08 5.55 -18.39
N TYR A 7 -0.28 6.20 -17.55
CA TYR A 7 -0.20 7.65 -17.43
C TYR A 7 1.09 8.25 -18.00
N SER A 8 1.92 7.47 -18.68
CA SER A 8 3.20 7.93 -19.25
C SER A 8 3.05 9.16 -20.16
N THR A 9 2.09 9.11 -21.07
CA THR A 9 1.79 10.25 -21.96
C THR A 9 1.27 11.49 -21.22
N VAL A 10 0.64 11.32 -20.07
CA VAL A 10 0.20 12.45 -19.23
C VAL A 10 1.41 13.12 -18.60
N ALA A 11 2.40 12.35 -18.13
CA ALA A 11 3.62 12.88 -17.57
C ALA A 11 4.45 13.65 -18.62
N GLU A 12 4.60 13.09 -19.81
CA GLU A 12 5.27 13.76 -20.94
C GLU A 12 4.64 15.12 -21.25
N ARG A 13 3.33 15.15 -21.44
CA ARG A 13 2.58 16.39 -21.75
C ARG A 13 2.65 17.42 -20.61
N ALA A 14 2.64 16.97 -19.36
CA ALA A 14 2.80 17.86 -18.21
C ALA A 14 4.18 18.54 -18.26
N HIS A 15 5.23 17.77 -18.48
CA HIS A 15 6.60 18.29 -18.55
C HIS A 15 6.82 19.21 -19.74
N GLU A 16 6.22 18.94 -20.91
CA GLU A 16 6.22 19.84 -22.06
C GLU A 16 5.62 21.22 -21.75
N ASN A 17 4.77 21.30 -20.72
CA ASN A 17 4.13 22.54 -20.26
C ASN A 17 4.67 23.05 -18.91
N ASP A 18 5.90 22.68 -18.54
CA ASP A 18 6.57 23.06 -17.30
C ASP A 18 5.76 22.70 -16.02
N ALA A 19 4.91 21.70 -16.09
CA ALA A 19 4.12 21.20 -14.96
C ALA A 19 4.75 19.96 -14.34
N TYR A 20 4.57 19.77 -13.03
CA TYR A 20 5.02 18.59 -12.31
C TYR A 20 3.90 17.58 -12.15
N VAL A 21 4.27 16.31 -12.10
CA VAL A 21 3.35 15.18 -11.91
C VAL A 21 3.53 14.60 -10.51
N ALA A 22 2.47 14.68 -9.72
CA ALA A 22 2.38 14.03 -8.41
C ALA A 22 1.36 12.88 -8.46
N VAL A 23 1.75 11.71 -7.99
CA VAL A 23 0.95 10.49 -8.04
C VAL A 23 0.69 9.98 -6.62
N ALA A 24 -0.56 9.74 -6.30
CA ALA A 24 -0.94 8.95 -5.13
C ALA A 24 -1.09 7.48 -5.55
N ALA A 25 -0.27 6.58 -5.01
CA ALA A 25 -0.25 5.19 -5.40
C ALA A 25 -0.37 4.24 -4.20
N ASP A 26 -1.01 3.09 -4.42
CA ASP A 26 -0.99 1.99 -3.47
C ASP A 26 0.39 1.33 -3.47
N LEU A 27 1.02 1.24 -2.29
CA LEU A 27 2.39 0.75 -2.19
C LEU A 27 2.51 -0.74 -2.51
N LEU A 28 1.49 -1.55 -2.20
CA LEU A 28 1.51 -2.98 -2.47
C LEU A 28 1.35 -3.26 -3.97
N SER A 29 0.46 -2.52 -4.65
CA SER A 29 0.28 -2.66 -6.11
C SER A 29 1.56 -2.41 -6.88
N LEU A 30 2.45 -1.52 -6.39
CA LEU A 30 3.74 -1.22 -7.03
C LEU A 30 4.73 -2.38 -7.00
N THR A 31 4.43 -3.49 -6.33
CA THR A 31 5.22 -4.72 -6.45
C THR A 31 4.91 -5.49 -7.74
N LEU A 32 3.75 -5.25 -8.35
CA LEU A 32 3.31 -5.84 -9.61
C LEU A 32 3.28 -4.83 -10.77
N LEU A 33 3.08 -3.54 -10.48
CA LEU A 33 2.95 -2.47 -11.45
C LEU A 33 4.24 -1.65 -11.56
N GLU A 34 4.47 -1.09 -12.74
CA GLU A 34 5.58 -0.16 -13.00
C GLU A 34 5.54 1.02 -12.02
N ALA A 35 6.68 1.34 -11.42
CA ALA A 35 6.76 2.42 -10.45
C ALA A 35 6.57 3.79 -11.13
N PRO A 36 5.73 4.69 -10.57
CA PRO A 36 5.43 5.97 -11.21
C PRO A 36 6.66 6.85 -11.51
N GLY A 37 7.74 6.70 -10.75
CA GLY A 37 8.99 7.38 -11.03
C GLY A 37 9.67 6.95 -12.33
N GLU A 38 9.39 5.74 -12.82
CA GLU A 38 9.98 5.18 -14.05
C GLU A 38 9.35 5.79 -15.30
N TRP A 39 8.04 6.01 -15.29
CA TRP A 39 7.33 6.68 -16.39
C TRP A 39 7.22 8.21 -16.23
N GLY A 40 7.95 8.83 -15.31
CA GLY A 40 8.12 10.27 -15.29
C GLY A 40 7.50 11.03 -14.11
N ALA A 41 6.82 10.40 -13.16
CA ALA A 41 6.32 11.11 -11.98
C ALA A 41 7.45 11.83 -11.23
N ASP A 42 7.19 13.05 -10.79
CA ASP A 42 8.12 13.87 -10.01
C ASP A 42 8.02 13.59 -8.51
N VAL A 43 6.81 13.27 -8.06
CA VAL A 43 6.49 12.94 -6.67
C VAL A 43 5.55 11.76 -6.65
N VAL A 44 5.83 10.79 -5.78
CA VAL A 44 4.95 9.66 -5.50
C VAL A 44 4.74 9.59 -4.00
N LEU A 45 3.49 9.46 -3.58
CA LEU A 45 3.13 9.40 -2.17
C LEU A 45 1.98 8.41 -1.95
N GLY A 46 1.81 7.96 -0.73
CA GLY A 46 0.70 7.08 -0.38
C GLY A 46 0.78 6.59 1.05
N SER A 47 -0.21 5.80 1.43
CA SER A 47 -0.25 5.14 2.73
C SER A 47 0.68 3.92 2.75
N THR A 48 1.31 3.68 3.90
CA THR A 48 2.03 2.43 4.17
C THR A 48 1.19 1.40 4.92
N GLN A 49 -0.12 1.63 5.06
CA GLN A 49 -1.02 0.74 5.80
C GLN A 49 -1.03 -0.68 5.26
N ARG A 50 -0.91 -0.85 3.94
CA ARG A 50 -0.82 -2.15 3.26
C ARG A 50 0.39 -2.99 3.69
N PHE A 51 1.34 -2.41 4.40
CA PHE A 51 2.49 -3.11 4.96
C PHE A 51 2.27 -3.45 6.43
N GLY A 52 1.28 -4.31 6.68
CA GLY A 52 1.02 -4.94 7.97
C GLY A 52 0.44 -4.01 9.06
N VAL A 53 -0.17 -2.88 8.70
CA VAL A 53 -0.83 -2.00 9.66
C VAL A 53 -2.34 -2.19 9.58
N PRO A 54 -3.01 -2.75 10.61
CA PRO A 54 -4.45 -2.98 10.59
C PRO A 54 -5.24 -1.68 10.61
N MET A 55 -6.47 -1.71 10.11
CA MET A 55 -7.34 -0.53 10.04
C MET A 55 -7.71 0.05 11.40
N GLY A 56 -7.89 -0.76 12.46
CA GLY A 56 -8.01 -0.38 13.86
C GLY A 56 -8.81 0.90 14.12
N TYR A 57 -10.12 0.87 14.00
CA TYR A 57 -11.09 1.93 14.34
C TYR A 57 -10.85 3.34 13.76
N GLY A 58 -9.99 3.55 12.87
CA GLY A 58 -9.75 4.87 12.30
C GLY A 58 -8.63 4.87 11.27
N GLY A 59 -8.11 3.69 10.98
CA GLY A 59 -7.10 3.51 9.96
C GLY A 59 -5.80 4.28 10.23
N PRO A 60 -5.22 4.20 11.44
CA PRO A 60 -3.95 4.87 11.69
C PRO A 60 -2.89 4.29 10.77
N HIS A 61 -2.10 5.16 10.13
CA HIS A 61 -1.06 4.74 9.20
C HIS A 61 0.09 5.74 9.17
N ALA A 62 1.24 5.29 8.69
CA ALA A 62 2.28 6.17 8.19
C ALA A 62 2.12 6.32 6.67
N ALA A 63 2.88 7.21 6.08
CA ALA A 63 2.91 7.45 4.66
C ALA A 63 4.32 7.24 4.11
N TYR A 64 4.43 6.97 2.83
CA TYR A 64 5.67 7.08 2.09
C TYR A 64 5.64 8.31 1.19
N PHE A 65 6.82 8.83 0.90
CA PHE A 65 7.02 9.96 0.01
C PHE A 65 8.31 9.74 -0.77
N ALA A 66 8.20 9.65 -2.07
CA ALA A 66 9.33 9.52 -2.98
C ALA A 66 9.35 10.69 -3.96
N THR A 67 10.53 11.22 -4.26
CA THR A 67 10.66 12.35 -5.17
C THR A 67 12.05 12.39 -5.81
N ARG A 68 12.19 13.22 -6.82
CA ARG A 68 13.45 13.48 -7.49
C ARG A 68 14.42 14.25 -6.59
N GLU A 69 15.72 14.03 -6.73
CA GLU A 69 16.75 14.65 -5.90
C GLU A 69 16.67 16.19 -5.89
N ARG A 70 16.29 16.82 -7.01
CA ARG A 70 16.12 18.28 -7.12
C ARG A 70 15.14 18.87 -6.10
N PHE A 71 14.21 18.09 -5.57
CA PHE A 71 13.19 18.52 -4.61
C PHE A 71 13.58 18.26 -3.14
N GLN A 72 14.73 17.69 -2.86
CA GLN A 72 15.15 17.30 -1.52
C GLN A 72 15.04 18.42 -0.46
N ARG A 73 15.16 19.69 -0.88
CA ARG A 73 15.05 20.85 0.02
C ARG A 73 13.62 21.31 0.29
N GLN A 74 12.66 20.86 -0.52
CA GLN A 74 11.23 21.19 -0.42
C GLN A 74 10.38 20.05 0.18
N VAL A 75 10.94 18.83 0.31
CA VAL A 75 10.23 17.69 0.86
C VAL A 75 9.74 17.98 2.28
N PRO A 76 8.48 17.65 2.65
CA PRO A 76 8.03 17.71 4.03
C PRO A 76 8.74 16.65 4.88
N GLY A 77 8.76 16.86 6.20
CA GLY A 77 9.40 15.95 7.13
C GLY A 77 10.91 16.18 7.28
N ARG A 78 11.48 15.48 8.24
CA ARG A 78 12.92 15.53 8.56
C ARG A 78 13.69 14.54 7.70
N MET A 79 14.85 14.96 7.23
CA MET A 79 15.79 14.07 6.56
C MET A 79 16.90 13.64 7.51
N ILE A 80 17.18 12.35 7.51
CA ILE A 80 18.28 11.76 8.26
C ILE A 80 19.36 11.36 7.26
N GLY A 81 20.58 11.79 7.52
CA GLY A 81 21.76 11.46 6.72
C GLY A 81 22.71 10.54 7.49
N VAL A 82 23.50 9.80 6.73
CA VAL A 82 24.59 8.97 7.26
C VAL A 82 25.85 9.81 7.43
N THR A 83 26.53 9.66 8.56
CA THR A 83 27.80 10.33 8.89
C THR A 83 28.70 9.38 9.69
N LYS A 84 29.79 9.88 10.21
CA LYS A 84 30.63 9.19 11.18
C LYS A 84 30.65 9.96 12.50
N ASP A 85 30.74 9.22 13.59
CA ASP A 85 30.95 9.79 14.93
C ASP A 85 32.43 10.14 15.19
N ALA A 86 32.75 10.51 16.44
CA ALA A 86 34.10 10.87 16.82
C ALA A 86 35.11 9.70 16.76
N ASP A 87 34.61 8.47 16.85
CA ASP A 87 35.42 7.24 16.82
C ASP A 87 35.52 6.67 15.40
N GLY A 88 34.89 7.33 14.43
CA GLY A 88 34.90 6.94 13.00
C GLY A 88 33.85 5.89 12.63
N GLU A 89 32.98 5.51 13.54
CA GLU A 89 31.88 4.57 13.34
C GLU A 89 30.70 5.24 12.63
N MET A 90 29.87 4.43 11.97
CA MET A 90 28.68 4.92 11.28
C MET A 90 27.68 5.51 12.27
N ALA A 91 27.29 6.75 12.03
CA ALA A 91 26.31 7.47 12.82
C ALA A 91 25.23 8.10 11.95
N LEU A 92 24.07 8.37 12.53
CA LEU A 92 22.96 9.05 11.89
C LEU A 92 22.79 10.46 12.44
N ARG A 93 22.50 11.41 11.59
CA ARG A 93 22.22 12.79 11.99
C ARG A 93 21.16 13.43 11.12
N MET A 94 20.51 14.45 11.62
CA MET A 94 19.62 15.27 10.82
C MET A 94 20.39 15.99 9.71
N ALA A 95 20.00 15.74 8.47
CA ALA A 95 20.57 16.39 7.29
C ALA A 95 19.73 17.61 6.89
N LEU A 96 20.32 18.51 6.09
CA LEU A 96 19.66 19.73 5.55
C LEU A 96 19.02 20.58 6.66
N GLN A 97 19.68 20.76 7.77
CA GLN A 97 19.17 21.45 8.98
C GLN A 97 18.67 22.89 8.72
N THR A 98 19.17 23.56 7.67
CA THR A 98 18.74 24.91 7.31
C THR A 98 17.25 25.05 6.97
N ARG A 99 16.55 23.96 6.71
CA ARG A 99 15.10 23.91 6.47
C ARG A 99 14.27 23.64 7.72
N GLU A 100 14.91 23.36 8.86
CA GLU A 100 14.28 22.95 10.12
C GLU A 100 13.87 24.15 11.00
N GLN A 101 12.90 23.93 11.91
CA GLN A 101 12.34 24.95 12.80
C GLN A 101 13.37 25.62 13.69
N HIS A 102 14.37 24.89 14.20
CA HIS A 102 15.39 25.45 15.09
C HIS A 102 16.27 26.51 14.41
N ILE A 103 16.29 26.53 13.07
CA ILE A 103 17.00 27.54 12.28
C ILE A 103 16.03 28.54 11.64
N ARG A 104 15.04 28.07 10.88
CA ARG A 104 14.13 28.93 10.11
C ARG A 104 12.88 29.40 10.86
N ARG A 105 12.62 28.85 12.05
CA ARG A 105 11.44 29.17 12.88
C ARG A 105 10.15 28.94 12.06
N GLY A 106 9.22 29.89 12.04
CA GLY A 106 7.95 29.79 11.32
C GLY A 106 8.05 29.69 9.78
N ARG A 107 9.25 29.88 9.22
CA ARG A 107 9.52 29.71 7.77
C ARG A 107 10.10 28.35 7.42
N ALA A 108 10.19 27.44 8.38
CA ALA A 108 10.73 26.11 8.14
C ALA A 108 9.85 25.33 7.17
N THR A 109 10.46 24.52 6.33
CA THR A 109 9.75 23.59 5.43
C THR A 109 9.02 22.50 6.23
N SER A 110 9.64 22.05 7.34
CA SER A 110 9.08 21.05 8.23
C SER A 110 8.71 21.68 9.58
N ASN A 111 7.41 21.68 9.91
CA ASN A 111 6.84 22.13 11.18
C ASN A 111 6.09 21.01 11.89
N ILE A 112 6.54 19.77 11.72
CA ILE A 112 5.88 18.59 12.24
C ILE A 112 6.30 18.39 13.71
N CYS A 113 5.34 18.32 14.61
CA CYS A 113 5.55 18.03 16.03
C CYS A 113 5.53 16.52 16.28
N THR A 114 4.48 15.84 15.85
CA THR A 114 4.29 14.41 16.04
C THR A 114 4.36 13.69 14.70
N ALA A 115 5.06 12.56 14.65
CA ALA A 115 5.13 11.69 13.50
C ALA A 115 4.56 10.31 13.85
N GLN A 116 4.05 9.60 12.86
CA GLN A 116 3.55 8.22 12.99
C GLN A 116 4.72 7.22 13.01
N VAL A 117 5.68 7.41 13.91
CA VAL A 117 6.96 6.68 13.91
C VAL A 117 6.76 5.19 14.14
N LEU A 118 5.93 4.78 15.10
CA LEU A 118 5.72 3.36 15.40
C LEU A 118 5.08 2.62 14.22
N LEU A 119 4.12 3.25 13.54
CA LEU A 119 3.50 2.68 12.35
C LEU A 119 4.47 2.62 11.16
N SER A 120 5.33 3.62 11.04
CA SER A 120 6.42 3.64 10.05
C SER A 120 7.44 2.52 10.31
N VAL A 121 7.85 2.31 11.56
CA VAL A 121 8.71 1.19 11.97
C VAL A 121 8.04 -0.16 11.65
N ARG A 122 6.75 -0.31 11.96
CA ARG A 122 5.99 -1.53 11.66
C ARG A 122 5.97 -1.82 10.17
N ALA A 123 5.64 -0.83 9.34
CA ALA A 123 5.63 -0.99 7.89
C ALA A 123 7.02 -1.35 7.33
N SER A 124 8.09 -0.74 7.86
CA SER A 124 9.45 -1.07 7.43
C SER A 124 9.87 -2.48 7.86
N MET A 125 9.50 -2.93 9.06
CA MET A 125 9.78 -4.30 9.52
C MET A 125 8.96 -5.35 8.75
N TYR A 126 7.76 -5.01 8.30
CA TYR A 126 6.98 -5.83 7.38
C TYR A 126 7.73 -6.06 6.07
N ALA A 127 8.26 -4.98 5.47
CA ALA A 127 9.08 -5.07 4.26
C ALA A 127 10.38 -5.86 4.50
N VAL A 128 11.03 -5.70 5.65
CA VAL A 128 12.23 -6.48 6.04
C VAL A 128 11.92 -7.96 6.18
N TYR A 129 10.78 -8.30 6.78
CA TYR A 129 10.39 -9.69 7.00
C TYR A 129 10.01 -10.43 5.72
N HIS A 130 9.17 -9.80 4.90
CA HIS A 130 8.69 -10.42 3.67
C HIS A 130 9.70 -10.33 2.52
N GLY A 131 10.49 -9.27 2.47
CA GLY A 131 11.38 -8.99 1.35
C GLY A 131 10.66 -8.78 0.02
N PRO A 132 11.38 -8.60 -1.08
CA PRO A 132 10.76 -8.39 -2.38
C PRO A 132 9.90 -9.57 -2.83
N GLU A 133 10.40 -10.80 -2.66
CA GLU A 133 9.65 -12.02 -3.04
C GLU A 133 8.37 -12.22 -2.23
N GLY A 134 8.43 -11.99 -0.90
CA GLY A 134 7.26 -12.14 -0.05
C GLY A 134 6.19 -11.10 -0.33
N LEU A 135 6.58 -9.84 -0.56
CA LEU A 135 5.65 -8.77 -0.95
C LEU A 135 5.02 -9.05 -2.32
N HIS A 136 5.80 -9.53 -3.28
CA HIS A 136 5.28 -9.95 -4.59
C HIS A 136 4.24 -11.06 -4.43
N LYS A 137 4.52 -12.10 -3.63
CA LYS A 137 3.56 -13.20 -3.36
C LYS A 137 2.28 -12.69 -2.71
N ILE A 138 2.36 -11.75 -1.76
CA ILE A 138 1.19 -11.14 -1.12
C ILE A 138 0.35 -10.39 -2.16
N ALA A 139 0.98 -9.56 -2.97
CA ALA A 139 0.29 -8.79 -4.01
C ALA A 139 -0.35 -9.71 -5.07
N THR A 140 0.37 -10.73 -5.54
CA THR A 140 -0.16 -11.73 -6.46
C THR A 140 -1.39 -12.42 -5.87
N ARG A 141 -1.32 -12.88 -4.62
CA ARG A 141 -2.47 -13.50 -3.95
C ARG A 141 -3.68 -12.58 -3.89
N VAL A 142 -3.49 -11.30 -3.56
CA VAL A 142 -4.59 -10.33 -3.53
C VAL A 142 -5.18 -10.14 -4.92
N HIS A 143 -4.35 -10.06 -5.93
CA HIS A 143 -4.79 -9.95 -7.32
C HIS A 143 -5.56 -11.20 -7.78
N ASP A 144 -5.06 -12.40 -7.50
CA ASP A 144 -5.71 -13.67 -7.86
C ASP A 144 -7.09 -13.79 -7.19
N LEU A 145 -7.23 -13.39 -5.92
CA LEU A 145 -8.53 -13.31 -5.25
C LEU A 145 -9.48 -12.33 -5.96
N THR A 146 -8.94 -11.20 -6.42
CA THR A 146 -9.72 -10.19 -7.13
C THR A 146 -10.16 -10.67 -8.51
N GLN A 147 -9.29 -11.39 -9.23
CA GLN A 147 -9.65 -12.05 -10.48
C GLN A 147 -10.74 -13.11 -10.27
N THR A 148 -10.61 -13.91 -9.22
CA THR A 148 -11.62 -14.92 -8.84
C THR A 148 -12.96 -14.25 -8.55
N LEU A 149 -12.98 -13.13 -7.83
CA LEU A 149 -14.20 -12.36 -7.58
C LEU A 149 -14.79 -11.80 -8.88
N ALA A 150 -13.96 -11.22 -9.74
CA ALA A 150 -14.40 -10.63 -11.01
C ALA A 150 -15.04 -11.66 -11.93
N GLU A 151 -14.37 -12.79 -12.12
CA GLU A 151 -14.88 -13.91 -12.93
C GLU A 151 -16.15 -14.49 -12.32
N GLY A 152 -16.18 -14.75 -11.00
CA GLY A 152 -17.36 -15.27 -10.33
C GLY A 152 -18.58 -14.34 -10.44
N LEU A 153 -18.38 -13.03 -10.29
CA LEU A 153 -19.45 -12.04 -10.47
C LEU A 153 -19.96 -12.02 -11.91
N THR A 154 -19.08 -12.18 -12.89
CA THR A 154 -19.44 -12.30 -14.30
C THR A 154 -20.25 -13.57 -14.56
N ARG A 155 -19.85 -14.71 -14.00
CA ARG A 155 -20.59 -15.99 -14.12
C ARG A 155 -22.01 -15.93 -13.52
N ILE A 156 -22.19 -15.16 -12.45
CA ILE A 156 -23.50 -14.97 -11.83
C ILE A 156 -24.31 -13.83 -12.49
N GLY A 157 -23.76 -13.18 -13.52
CA GLY A 157 -24.48 -12.30 -14.41
C GLY A 157 -24.31 -10.79 -14.17
N HIS A 158 -23.31 -10.37 -13.38
CA HIS A 158 -22.95 -8.96 -13.23
C HIS A 158 -21.81 -8.56 -14.17
N SER A 159 -21.59 -7.26 -14.36
CA SER A 159 -20.52 -6.74 -15.21
C SER A 159 -19.44 -6.04 -14.38
N VAL A 160 -18.18 -6.41 -14.58
CA VAL A 160 -17.03 -5.67 -14.03
C VAL A 160 -16.70 -4.54 -15.00
N ARG A 161 -16.68 -3.29 -14.49
CA ARG A 161 -16.57 -2.08 -15.32
C ARG A 161 -15.21 -1.91 -15.99
N HIS A 162 -14.15 -2.38 -15.38
CA HIS A 162 -12.77 -2.16 -15.84
C HIS A 162 -12.08 -3.49 -16.16
N ASP A 163 -11.43 -3.56 -17.33
CA ASP A 163 -10.72 -4.75 -17.78
C ASP A 163 -9.40 -4.96 -17.02
N ALA A 164 -8.82 -3.89 -16.46
CA ALA A 164 -7.55 -3.93 -15.73
C ALA A 164 -7.72 -3.33 -14.32
N TYR A 165 -7.38 -4.12 -13.33
CA TYR A 165 -7.50 -3.81 -11.90
C TYR A 165 -6.39 -4.52 -11.10
N PHE A 166 -6.16 -4.09 -9.86
CA PHE A 166 -5.27 -4.77 -8.92
C PHE A 166 -6.10 -5.53 -7.86
N ASP A 167 -6.72 -4.82 -6.95
CA ASP A 167 -7.42 -5.34 -5.78
C ASP A 167 -8.84 -4.79 -5.61
N THR A 168 -9.22 -3.87 -6.49
CA THR A 168 -10.48 -3.14 -6.37
C THR A 168 -11.29 -3.27 -7.65
N LEU A 169 -12.52 -3.77 -7.53
CA LEU A 169 -13.48 -3.89 -8.60
C LEU A 169 -14.57 -2.83 -8.50
N ARG A 170 -15.06 -2.37 -9.64
CA ARG A 170 -16.30 -1.62 -9.77
C ARG A 170 -17.28 -2.44 -10.59
N ILE A 171 -18.44 -2.74 -10.00
CA ILE A 171 -19.40 -3.69 -10.49
C ILE A 171 -20.66 -2.94 -10.90
N ASP A 172 -21.08 -3.13 -12.14
CA ASP A 172 -22.36 -2.72 -12.64
C ASP A 172 -23.37 -3.85 -12.38
N LEU A 173 -24.45 -3.50 -11.66
CA LEU A 173 -25.43 -4.47 -11.21
C LEU A 173 -26.43 -4.80 -12.31
N GLU A 174 -26.72 -6.10 -12.51
CA GLU A 174 -27.76 -6.61 -13.41
C GLU A 174 -28.85 -7.30 -12.58
N ASP A 175 -30.11 -7.07 -12.91
CA ASP A 175 -31.30 -7.67 -12.28
C ASP A 175 -31.40 -7.55 -10.74
N THR A 176 -30.60 -6.65 -10.14
CA THR A 176 -30.67 -6.32 -8.70
C THR A 176 -30.44 -4.83 -8.48
N THR A 177 -30.66 -4.36 -7.26
CA THR A 177 -30.46 -2.95 -6.92
C THR A 177 -29.36 -2.79 -5.87
N GLN A 178 -28.76 -1.62 -5.84
CA GLN A 178 -27.75 -1.26 -4.84
C GLN A 178 -28.30 -1.42 -3.38
N GLU A 179 -29.58 -1.11 -3.17
CA GLU A 179 -30.22 -1.29 -1.85
C GLU A 179 -30.26 -2.75 -1.43
N ARG A 180 -30.63 -3.66 -2.35
CA ARG A 180 -30.65 -5.10 -2.06
C ARG A 180 -29.25 -5.66 -1.78
N VAL A 181 -28.25 -5.20 -2.55
CA VAL A 181 -26.86 -5.57 -2.29
C VAL A 181 -26.42 -5.07 -0.92
N ARG A 182 -26.79 -3.83 -0.55
CA ARG A 182 -26.48 -3.25 0.75
C ARG A 182 -27.12 -4.05 1.90
N GLU A 183 -28.41 -4.35 1.81
CA GLU A 183 -29.12 -5.13 2.84
C GLU A 183 -28.44 -6.51 3.06
N ARG A 184 -28.04 -7.17 1.98
CA ARG A 184 -27.34 -8.47 2.08
C ARG A 184 -25.93 -8.30 2.64
N ALA A 185 -25.18 -7.29 2.21
CA ALA A 185 -23.84 -7.01 2.72
C ALA A 185 -23.86 -6.73 4.23
N GLU A 186 -24.80 -5.90 4.69
CA GLU A 186 -25.01 -5.63 6.12
C GLU A 186 -25.35 -6.90 6.92
N ALA A 187 -26.18 -7.79 6.36
CA ALA A 187 -26.52 -9.08 6.99
C ALA A 187 -25.32 -10.03 7.09
N HIS A 188 -24.30 -9.86 6.23
CA HIS A 188 -23.05 -10.61 6.26
C HIS A 188 -21.90 -9.84 6.93
N GLU A 189 -22.17 -8.68 7.55
CA GLU A 189 -21.19 -7.80 8.19
C GLU A 189 -20.09 -7.31 7.22
N ILE A 190 -20.43 -7.14 5.93
CA ILE A 190 -19.54 -6.70 4.88
C ILE A 190 -19.82 -5.24 4.53
N ASN A 191 -18.77 -4.40 4.50
CA ASN A 191 -18.85 -3.02 4.05
C ASN A 191 -18.40 -2.90 2.59
N LEU A 192 -19.25 -2.30 1.75
CA LEU A 192 -18.99 -2.05 0.33
C LEU A 192 -19.02 -0.56 0.01
N ARG A 193 -18.43 -0.18 -1.11
CA ARG A 193 -18.52 1.18 -1.64
C ARG A 193 -19.73 1.30 -2.56
N TYR A 194 -20.63 2.24 -2.27
CA TYR A 194 -21.81 2.54 -3.07
C TYR A 194 -21.60 3.84 -3.84
N TYR A 195 -21.71 3.81 -5.17
CA TYR A 195 -21.56 4.97 -6.02
C TYR A 195 -22.92 5.55 -6.41
N ASP A 196 -22.96 6.86 -6.70
CA ASP A 196 -24.20 7.58 -7.03
C ASP A 196 -24.84 7.10 -8.34
N ASP A 197 -24.08 6.46 -9.22
CA ASP A 197 -24.57 5.89 -10.47
C ASP A 197 -25.15 4.47 -10.34
N GLY A 198 -25.30 3.98 -9.12
CA GLY A 198 -25.87 2.66 -8.83
C GLY A 198 -24.86 1.51 -8.86
N SER A 199 -23.61 1.74 -9.26
CA SER A 199 -22.56 0.73 -9.23
C SER A 199 -22.02 0.50 -7.82
N VAL A 200 -21.40 -0.67 -7.58
CA VAL A 200 -20.85 -1.06 -6.27
C VAL A 200 -19.35 -1.33 -6.40
N GLY A 201 -18.56 -0.84 -5.46
CA GLY A 201 -17.13 -1.10 -5.38
C GLY A 201 -16.80 -2.11 -4.30
N VAL A 202 -15.90 -3.03 -4.62
CA VAL A 202 -15.33 -4.02 -3.69
C VAL A 202 -13.83 -3.89 -3.72
N ALA A 203 -13.19 -3.80 -2.56
CA ALA A 203 -11.74 -3.84 -2.44
C ALA A 203 -11.34 -5.00 -1.54
N LEU A 204 -10.33 -5.75 -1.95
CA LEU A 204 -9.81 -6.90 -1.24
C LEU A 204 -8.43 -6.62 -0.65
N ASP A 205 -8.06 -7.37 0.36
CA ASP A 205 -6.72 -7.35 0.94
C ASP A 205 -6.20 -8.78 1.23
N GLU A 206 -5.03 -8.88 1.83
CA GLU A 206 -4.37 -10.16 2.11
C GLU A 206 -5.09 -11.01 3.17
N THR A 207 -6.05 -10.47 3.88
CA THR A 207 -6.81 -11.20 4.91
C THR A 207 -8.03 -11.94 4.36
N VAL A 208 -8.44 -11.60 3.12
CA VAL A 208 -9.59 -12.21 2.46
C VAL A 208 -9.37 -13.69 2.18
N SER A 209 -10.39 -14.50 2.46
CA SER A 209 -10.44 -15.94 2.25
C SER A 209 -11.37 -16.33 1.09
N ALA A 210 -11.40 -17.62 0.73
CA ALA A 210 -12.35 -18.15 -0.24
C ALA A 210 -13.80 -18.04 0.26
N GLU A 211 -14.02 -18.24 1.56
CA GLU A 211 -15.33 -18.11 2.20
C GLU A 211 -15.86 -16.68 2.13
N ASP A 212 -14.99 -15.67 2.21
CA ASP A 212 -15.38 -14.26 2.04
C ASP A 212 -15.83 -13.99 0.60
N LEU A 213 -15.17 -14.60 -0.40
CA LEU A 213 -15.61 -14.50 -1.79
C LEU A 213 -16.97 -15.19 -2.01
N ASP A 214 -17.19 -16.35 -1.40
CA ASP A 214 -18.49 -17.04 -1.44
C ASP A 214 -19.60 -16.20 -0.80
N ALA A 215 -19.28 -15.52 0.28
CA ALA A 215 -20.19 -14.56 0.91
C ALA A 215 -20.51 -13.37 -0.03
N LEU A 216 -19.49 -12.84 -0.73
CA LEU A 216 -19.68 -11.80 -1.73
C LEU A 216 -20.55 -12.28 -2.90
N PHE A 217 -20.36 -13.49 -3.42
CA PHE A 217 -21.26 -14.04 -4.45
C PHE A 217 -22.72 -14.13 -3.95
N THR A 218 -22.91 -14.46 -2.68
CA THR A 218 -24.24 -14.46 -2.06
C THR A 218 -24.82 -13.05 -1.92
N VAL A 219 -23.99 -12.08 -1.54
CA VAL A 219 -24.38 -10.66 -1.40
C VAL A 219 -24.83 -10.07 -2.73
N PHE A 220 -24.09 -10.27 -3.78
CA PHE A 220 -24.48 -9.81 -5.12
C PHE A 220 -25.69 -10.58 -5.65
N GLY A 221 -25.74 -11.90 -5.41
CA GLY A 221 -26.83 -12.78 -5.83
C GLY A 221 -26.79 -13.10 -7.31
N ALA A 222 -27.03 -14.34 -7.66
CA ALA A 222 -27.04 -14.78 -9.02
C ALA A 222 -28.29 -14.30 -9.77
N THR A 223 -28.12 -13.63 -10.91
CA THR A 223 -29.21 -13.21 -11.79
C THR A 223 -29.73 -14.39 -12.61
N ASN A 224 -28.88 -15.38 -12.87
CA ASN A 224 -29.17 -16.59 -13.65
C ASN A 224 -29.57 -17.81 -12.78
N GLY A 225 -29.63 -17.66 -11.46
CA GLY A 225 -29.97 -18.72 -10.52
C GLY A 225 -28.88 -19.77 -10.31
N GLN A 226 -27.68 -19.60 -10.87
CA GLN A 226 -26.54 -20.48 -10.68
C GLN A 226 -25.76 -20.10 -9.44
N LYS A 227 -25.19 -21.10 -8.74
CA LYS A 227 -24.26 -20.89 -7.64
C LYS A 227 -22.87 -21.28 -8.09
N HIS A 228 -21.92 -20.46 -7.78
CA HIS A 228 -20.50 -20.74 -7.96
C HIS A 228 -19.78 -20.60 -6.62
N TYR A 229 -18.71 -21.34 -6.46
CA TYR A 229 -17.82 -21.28 -5.31
C TYR A 229 -16.46 -20.74 -5.73
N ALA A 230 -15.84 -20.00 -4.86
CA ALA A 230 -14.56 -19.32 -5.15
C ALA A 230 -13.46 -20.30 -5.57
N GLU A 231 -13.36 -21.47 -4.92
CA GLU A 231 -12.38 -22.48 -5.27
C GLU A 231 -12.59 -23.05 -6.68
N GLU A 232 -13.85 -23.25 -7.11
CA GLU A 232 -14.17 -23.74 -8.45
C GLU A 232 -13.83 -22.68 -9.51
N VAL A 233 -14.13 -21.41 -9.24
CA VAL A 233 -13.81 -20.30 -10.14
C VAL A 233 -12.30 -20.13 -10.25
N ALA A 234 -11.58 -20.15 -9.13
CA ALA A 234 -10.13 -20.01 -9.10
C ALA A 234 -9.39 -21.12 -9.85
N ALA A 235 -9.94 -22.34 -9.86
CA ALA A 235 -9.33 -23.48 -10.57
C ALA A 235 -9.25 -23.29 -12.10
N ASP A 236 -10.08 -22.41 -12.65
CA ASP A 236 -10.14 -22.11 -14.09
C ASP A 236 -9.25 -20.92 -14.49
N LEU A 237 -8.59 -20.26 -13.54
CA LEU A 237 -7.81 -19.04 -13.75
C LEU A 237 -6.31 -19.27 -13.63
N ASP A 238 -5.55 -18.56 -14.43
CA ASP A 238 -4.09 -18.51 -14.29
C ASP A 238 -3.72 -17.52 -13.16
N SER A 239 -2.74 -17.90 -12.35
CA SER A 239 -2.23 -17.02 -11.28
C SER A 239 -1.25 -15.98 -11.83
N GLY A 240 -1.30 -14.79 -11.28
CA GLY A 240 -0.37 -13.70 -11.54
C GLY A 240 -0.99 -12.54 -12.30
N TYR A 241 -0.26 -11.43 -12.32
CA TYR A 241 -0.68 -10.20 -13.01
C TYR A 241 -0.19 -10.21 -14.46
N ASP A 242 -1.11 -10.16 -15.40
CA ASP A 242 -0.87 -10.10 -16.85
C ASP A 242 -1.41 -8.81 -17.51
N GLY A 243 -1.85 -7.85 -16.70
CA GLY A 243 -2.45 -6.59 -17.13
C GLY A 243 -1.45 -5.55 -17.66
N PRO A 244 -1.91 -4.33 -17.93
CA PRO A 244 -1.08 -3.24 -18.44
C PRO A 244 -0.05 -2.77 -17.41
N VAL A 245 1.03 -2.16 -17.91
CA VAL A 245 2.12 -1.55 -17.11
C VAL A 245 2.71 -2.47 -16.04
N PRO A 246 3.09 -3.72 -16.36
CA PRO A 246 3.68 -4.63 -15.39
C PRO A 246 5.05 -4.14 -14.96
N ARG A 247 5.41 -4.38 -13.69
CA ARG A 247 6.72 -4.05 -13.17
C ARG A 247 7.83 -4.84 -13.87
N GLN A 248 8.88 -4.12 -14.32
CA GLN A 248 10.03 -4.71 -14.99
C GLN A 248 11.33 -4.58 -14.18
N THR A 249 11.31 -3.75 -13.13
CA THR A 249 12.50 -3.41 -12.35
C THR A 249 12.50 -4.07 -10.98
N ASP A 250 13.68 -4.42 -10.51
CA ASP A 250 13.89 -4.90 -9.16
C ASP A 250 13.60 -3.80 -8.12
N TYR A 251 13.35 -4.21 -6.89
CA TYR A 251 13.11 -3.32 -5.77
C TYR A 251 13.57 -3.98 -4.46
N LEU A 252 13.82 -3.18 -3.43
CA LEU A 252 14.31 -3.64 -2.12
C LEU A 252 15.62 -4.44 -2.21
N ASP A 253 16.55 -4.01 -3.05
CA ASP A 253 17.84 -4.69 -3.31
C ASP A 253 18.78 -4.66 -2.10
N HIS A 254 18.55 -3.74 -1.16
CA HIS A 254 19.42 -3.63 0.02
C HIS A 254 19.38 -4.93 0.84
N PRO A 255 20.54 -5.43 1.31
CA PRO A 255 20.64 -6.70 2.02
C PRO A 255 19.71 -6.87 3.23
N VAL A 256 19.27 -5.76 3.86
CA VAL A 256 18.34 -5.80 4.99
C VAL A 256 16.99 -6.43 4.62
N PHE A 257 16.54 -6.27 3.38
CA PHE A 257 15.28 -6.83 2.88
C PHE A 257 15.41 -8.27 2.39
N ASN A 258 16.63 -8.83 2.40
CA ASN A 258 16.96 -10.14 1.85
C ASN A 258 17.62 -11.07 2.88
N LYS A 259 17.41 -10.82 4.19
CA LYS A 259 18.12 -11.56 5.24
C LYS A 259 17.26 -12.03 6.41
N TYR A 260 16.25 -11.32 6.82
CA TYR A 260 15.57 -11.55 8.11
C TYR A 260 14.15 -12.10 7.92
N HIS A 261 14.03 -13.23 7.21
CA HIS A 261 12.75 -13.80 6.77
C HIS A 261 12.18 -14.86 7.74
N SER A 262 12.80 -15.06 8.90
CA SER A 262 12.25 -15.90 9.95
C SER A 262 11.98 -15.09 11.23
N GLU A 263 11.02 -15.55 12.03
CA GLU A 263 10.66 -14.91 13.30
C GLU A 263 11.88 -14.70 14.21
N GLY A 264 12.74 -15.73 14.35
CA GLY A 264 13.92 -15.66 15.17
C GLY A 264 14.97 -14.68 14.67
N GLU A 265 15.16 -14.57 13.34
CA GLU A 265 16.10 -13.61 12.74
C GLU A 265 15.60 -12.19 12.86
N LEU A 266 14.32 -11.95 12.54
CA LEU A 266 13.71 -10.62 12.68
C LEU A 266 13.77 -10.15 14.14
N THR A 267 13.43 -11.00 15.10
CA THR A 267 13.49 -10.67 16.53
C THR A 267 14.91 -10.26 16.97
N ARG A 268 15.92 -11.00 16.54
CA ARG A 268 17.33 -10.66 16.82
C ARG A 268 17.75 -9.35 16.15
N TYR A 269 17.28 -9.11 14.92
CA TYR A 269 17.53 -7.88 14.18
C TYR A 269 16.92 -6.67 14.92
N ILE A 270 15.63 -6.75 15.28
CA ILE A 270 14.95 -5.71 16.06
C ILE A 270 15.70 -5.43 17.36
N LYS A 271 16.12 -6.49 18.08
CA LYS A 271 16.89 -6.33 19.33
C LYS A 271 18.24 -5.67 19.08
N SER A 272 18.91 -5.99 17.98
CA SER A 272 20.18 -5.34 17.62
C SER A 272 20.04 -3.84 17.37
N LEU A 273 18.90 -3.42 16.78
CA LEU A 273 18.56 -2.00 16.59
C LEU A 273 18.23 -1.33 17.93
N ALA A 274 17.41 -1.98 18.76
CA ALA A 274 17.04 -1.47 20.08
C ALA A 274 18.26 -1.25 20.99
N ASN A 275 19.30 -2.08 20.87
CA ASN A 275 20.52 -1.96 21.66
C ASN A 275 21.42 -0.77 21.26
N LYS A 276 21.13 -0.10 20.13
CA LYS A 276 21.87 1.10 19.69
C LYS A 276 21.39 2.38 20.36
N ASP A 277 20.30 2.33 21.09
CA ASP A 277 19.71 3.47 21.78
C ASP A 277 19.19 3.07 23.17
N LEU A 278 18.73 4.05 23.93
CA LEU A 278 18.15 3.82 25.25
C LEU A 278 16.79 3.11 25.15
N SER A 279 16.54 2.22 26.08
CA SER A 279 15.25 1.56 26.25
C SER A 279 14.84 1.47 27.71
N LEU A 280 13.60 1.15 27.99
CA LEU A 280 13.09 0.97 29.36
C LEU A 280 13.78 -0.15 30.16
N VAL A 281 14.52 -1.05 29.49
CA VAL A 281 15.35 -2.05 30.17
C VAL A 281 16.70 -1.50 30.62
N HIS A 282 17.12 -0.33 30.13
CA HIS A 282 18.36 0.33 30.45
C HIS A 282 18.14 1.67 31.17
N SER A 283 16.98 2.28 31.02
CA SER A 283 16.63 3.59 31.56
C SER A 283 15.14 3.67 31.85
N MET A 284 14.76 4.46 32.85
CA MET A 284 13.36 4.73 33.17
C MET A 284 12.71 5.70 32.20
N ILE A 285 13.50 6.54 31.53
CA ILE A 285 13.02 7.54 30.58
C ILE A 285 13.83 7.38 29.28
N PRO A 286 13.29 6.70 28.25
CA PRO A 286 14.02 6.46 27.01
C PRO A 286 14.05 7.67 26.06
N LEU A 287 13.27 8.72 26.36
CA LEU A 287 13.13 9.93 25.54
C LEU A 287 13.28 11.18 26.36
N GLY A 288 13.81 12.25 25.76
CA GLY A 288 13.89 13.56 26.40
C GLY A 288 12.55 14.26 26.59
N SER A 289 11.56 13.97 25.75
CA SER A 289 10.25 14.65 25.76
C SER A 289 9.15 13.97 26.57
N CYS A 290 9.25 12.71 26.86
CA CYS A 290 8.23 11.93 27.61
C CYS A 290 6.79 12.01 27.06
N THR A 291 6.61 12.33 25.80
CA THR A 291 5.29 12.43 25.13
C THR A 291 4.82 11.13 24.53
#